data_7be5b3a13c0494a52d208097cf6615b9
#
_entry.id   7be5b3a13c0494a52d208097cf6615b9
#
_cell.length_a   1.000
_cell.length_b   1.000
_cell.length_c   1.000
_cell.angle_alpha   90.00
_cell.angle_beta   90.00
_cell.angle_gamma   90.00
#
_symmetry.space_group_name_H-M   'P 1'
#
loop_
_entity.id
_entity.type
_entity.pdbx_description
1 polymer ?
#
loop_
_entity_poly.entity_id
_entity_poly.type
_entity_poly.pdbx_seq_one_letter_code
_entity_poly.pdbx_strand_id
1 'polypeptide(L)'
;MGPRNTFPLFALLLAFSADGAFAQQTADIDGVKAASKAFYEAVVVVDDGTAMEKVWAQTPYVTYVGPRSTAIIVGWEAQKKYWTEFNKPFSQRTVALVDAHVRVVGNLAWEIGTESGLAQMKDGSTRKVDWIVTNVYEKIDGRWLTVSHHVQPKPQ
;
A
#
# COMPACT_ATOMS: atom_id res chain seq x y z
N MET A 1 -54.20 -23.47 -37.74
CA MET A 1 -53.34 -22.31 -37.92
C MET A 1 -53.44 -21.48 -36.65
N GLY A 2 -52.46 -21.60 -35.72
CA GLY A 2 -52.43 -20.85 -34.44
C GLY A 2 -51.47 -19.69 -34.54
N PRO A 3 -51.71 -18.58 -33.84
CA PRO A 3 -50.85 -17.39 -33.93
C PRO A 3 -49.50 -17.62 -33.22
N ARG A 4 -48.42 -17.30 -33.90
CA ARG A 4 -47.07 -17.28 -33.35
C ARG A 4 -46.89 -15.98 -32.54
N ASN A 5 -46.82 -16.10 -31.22
CA ASN A 5 -46.41 -15.00 -30.34
C ASN A 5 -44.90 -14.81 -30.47
N THR A 6 -44.48 -13.74 -31.13
CA THR A 6 -43.09 -13.22 -31.10
C THR A 6 -42.96 -12.31 -29.89
N PHE A 7 -42.21 -12.75 -28.87
CA PHE A 7 -41.74 -11.86 -27.78
C PHE A 7 -40.58 -11.02 -28.29
N PRO A 8 -40.61 -9.68 -28.15
CA PRO A 8 -39.43 -8.85 -28.44
C PRO A 8 -38.41 -9.05 -27.34
N LEU A 9 -37.22 -9.50 -27.73
CA LEU A 9 -36.05 -9.56 -26.87
C LEU A 9 -35.56 -8.12 -26.65
N PHE A 10 -35.89 -7.51 -25.51
CA PHE A 10 -35.32 -6.24 -25.08
C PHE A 10 -33.89 -6.50 -24.63
N ALA A 11 -32.91 -6.23 -25.53
CA ALA A 11 -31.49 -6.15 -25.18
C ALA A 11 -31.27 -4.84 -24.41
N LEU A 12 -31.14 -4.93 -23.08
CA LEU A 12 -30.76 -3.83 -22.21
C LEU A 12 -29.26 -3.57 -22.43
N LEU A 13 -28.91 -2.66 -23.35
CA LEU A 13 -27.55 -2.13 -23.49
C LEU A 13 -27.23 -1.26 -22.28
N LEU A 14 -26.49 -1.79 -21.31
CA LEU A 14 -25.82 -1.01 -20.27
C LEU A 14 -24.71 -0.20 -20.93
N ALA A 15 -25.00 1.03 -21.32
CA ALA A 15 -23.99 2.01 -21.70
C ALA A 15 -23.20 2.39 -20.43
N PHE A 16 -22.07 1.73 -20.19
CA PHE A 16 -21.06 2.24 -19.26
C PHE A 16 -20.49 3.52 -19.87
N SER A 17 -20.85 4.67 -19.31
CA SER A 17 -20.31 5.96 -19.77
C SER A 17 -18.80 5.99 -19.48
N ALA A 18 -18.00 6.37 -20.47
CA ALA A 18 -16.55 6.55 -20.33
C ALA A 18 -16.22 7.53 -19.17
N ASP A 19 -17.06 8.54 -18.97
CA ASP A 19 -16.91 9.51 -17.87
C ASP A 19 -16.95 8.88 -16.48
N GLY A 20 -17.80 7.86 -16.27
CA GLY A 20 -17.85 7.12 -15.01
C GLY A 20 -16.58 6.30 -14.76
N ALA A 21 -15.98 5.73 -15.80
CA ALA A 21 -14.75 4.96 -15.68
C ALA A 21 -13.54 5.86 -15.35
N PHE A 22 -13.44 7.04 -15.95
CA PHE A 22 -12.39 8.02 -15.64
C PHE A 22 -12.52 8.59 -14.24
N ALA A 23 -13.74 8.92 -13.81
CA ALA A 23 -13.99 9.40 -12.45
C ALA A 23 -13.63 8.34 -11.40
N GLN A 24 -13.97 7.07 -11.63
CA GLN A 24 -13.59 5.97 -10.74
C GLN A 24 -12.10 5.78 -10.68
N GLN A 25 -11.40 5.81 -11.82
CA GLN A 25 -9.93 5.68 -11.86
C GLN A 25 -9.24 6.81 -11.10
N THR A 26 -9.71 8.05 -11.22
CA THR A 26 -9.17 9.19 -10.48
C THR A 26 -9.39 9.01 -8.97
N ALA A 27 -10.59 8.62 -8.55
CA ALA A 27 -10.90 8.38 -7.14
C ALA A 27 -10.05 7.23 -6.54
N ASP A 28 -9.77 6.19 -7.33
CA ASP A 28 -8.93 5.09 -6.89
C ASP A 28 -7.45 5.51 -6.76
N ILE A 29 -6.93 6.33 -7.67
CA ILE A 29 -5.58 6.90 -7.55
C ILE A 29 -5.47 7.77 -6.29
N ASP A 30 -6.46 8.62 -6.02
CA ASP A 30 -6.46 9.47 -4.82
C ASP A 30 -6.59 8.63 -3.55
N GLY A 31 -7.37 7.56 -3.59
CA GLY A 31 -7.47 6.58 -2.50
C GLY A 31 -6.14 5.90 -2.19
N VAL A 32 -5.39 5.49 -3.22
CA VAL A 32 -4.04 4.89 -3.05
C VAL A 32 -3.06 5.92 -2.48
N LYS A 33 -3.07 7.17 -2.98
CA LYS A 33 -2.22 8.23 -2.41
C LYS A 33 -2.53 8.51 -0.93
N ALA A 34 -3.82 8.48 -0.56
CA ALA A 34 -4.22 8.62 0.84
C ALA A 34 -3.75 7.43 1.70
N ALA A 35 -3.83 6.20 1.19
CA ALA A 35 -3.31 5.01 1.86
C ALA A 35 -1.78 5.06 2.01
N SER A 36 -1.06 5.50 0.98
CA SER A 36 0.38 5.74 1.01
C SER A 36 0.75 6.77 2.09
N LYS A 37 0.08 7.92 2.09
CA LYS A 37 0.30 8.95 3.11
C LYS A 37 0.11 8.38 4.52
N ALA A 38 -0.99 7.66 4.75
CA ALA A 38 -1.27 7.03 6.05
C ALA A 38 -0.20 5.99 6.43
N PHE A 39 0.31 5.22 5.45
CA PHE A 39 1.40 4.28 5.67
C PHE A 39 2.67 4.99 6.17
N TYR A 40 3.10 6.09 5.53
CA TYR A 40 4.28 6.84 5.94
C TYR A 40 4.06 7.59 7.26
N GLU A 41 2.86 8.05 7.55
CA GLU A 41 2.49 8.56 8.89
C GLU A 41 2.61 7.48 9.97
N ALA A 42 2.25 6.23 9.67
CA ALA A 42 2.44 5.11 10.59
C ALA A 42 3.92 4.69 10.72
N VAL A 43 4.69 4.71 9.64
CA VAL A 43 6.14 4.38 9.66
C VAL A 43 6.92 5.27 10.61
N VAL A 44 6.61 6.56 10.71
CA VAL A 44 7.34 7.49 11.58
C VAL A 44 6.99 7.35 13.06
N VAL A 45 5.88 6.69 13.38
CA VAL A 45 5.51 6.40 14.78
C VAL A 45 6.46 5.33 15.34
N VAL A 46 7.05 5.62 16.50
CA VAL A 46 7.92 4.68 17.21
C VAL A 46 7.13 4.08 18.36
N ASP A 47 6.27 3.11 18.06
CA ASP A 47 5.42 2.39 18.97
C ASP A 47 5.70 0.88 18.96
N ASP A 48 4.80 0.08 19.49
CA ASP A 48 4.84 -1.38 19.48
C ASP A 48 4.35 -2.02 18.16
N GLY A 49 4.17 -1.24 17.11
CA GLY A 49 3.63 -1.67 15.82
C GLY A 49 2.13 -1.42 15.64
N THR A 50 1.44 -0.86 16.65
CA THR A 50 -0.02 -0.59 16.60
C THR A 50 -0.40 0.38 15.49
N ALA A 51 0.46 1.36 15.16
CA ALA A 51 0.20 2.28 14.06
C ALA A 51 0.09 1.54 12.72
N MET A 52 0.88 0.49 12.53
CA MET A 52 0.91 -0.32 11.30
C MET A 52 -0.35 -1.18 11.13
N GLU A 53 -1.03 -1.58 12.20
CA GLU A 53 -2.29 -2.35 12.13
C GLU A 53 -3.39 -1.62 11.36
N LYS A 54 -3.34 -0.29 11.31
CA LYS A 54 -4.37 0.55 10.67
C LYS A 54 -4.21 0.66 9.16
N VAL A 55 -3.01 0.42 8.64
CA VAL A 55 -2.62 0.69 7.25
C VAL A 55 -2.30 -0.57 6.46
N TRP A 56 -2.07 -1.70 7.13
CA TRP A 56 -1.86 -3.00 6.49
C TRP A 56 -3.13 -3.82 6.41
N ALA A 57 -3.25 -4.62 5.35
CA ALA A 57 -4.20 -5.71 5.32
C ALA A 57 -3.76 -6.79 6.31
N GLN A 58 -4.67 -7.20 7.21
CA GLN A 58 -4.36 -8.21 8.23
C GLN A 58 -4.64 -9.61 7.69
N THR A 59 -3.94 -9.98 6.59
CA THR A 59 -4.15 -11.22 5.86
C THR A 59 -2.90 -12.12 5.89
N PRO A 60 -3.04 -13.43 5.64
CA PRO A 60 -1.90 -14.35 5.64
C PRO A 60 -0.96 -14.18 4.43
N TYR A 61 -1.34 -13.40 3.41
CA TYR A 61 -0.54 -13.23 2.19
C TYR A 61 0.22 -11.90 2.12
N VAL A 62 0.10 -11.00 3.09
CA VAL A 62 0.91 -9.76 3.09
C VAL A 62 2.39 -10.09 3.15
N THR A 63 3.21 -9.27 2.48
CA THR A 63 4.66 -9.49 2.42
C THR A 63 5.43 -8.24 2.77
N TYR A 64 6.56 -8.42 3.43
CA TYR A 64 7.48 -7.34 3.77
C TYR A 64 8.94 -7.74 3.51
N VAL A 65 9.67 -6.85 2.83
CA VAL A 65 11.12 -6.94 2.66
C VAL A 65 11.70 -5.57 2.97
N GLY A 66 12.35 -5.47 4.11
CA GLY A 66 13.03 -4.24 4.54
C GLY A 66 14.45 -4.14 3.97
N PRO A 67 15.13 -3.01 4.18
CA PRO A 67 16.43 -2.71 3.56
C PRO A 67 17.57 -3.63 4.03
N ARG A 68 17.36 -4.39 5.07
CA ARG A 68 18.32 -5.36 5.63
C ARG A 68 17.72 -6.75 5.81
N SER A 69 16.57 -7.00 5.18
CA SER A 69 15.95 -8.32 5.24
C SER A 69 16.81 -9.38 4.57
N THR A 70 17.01 -10.49 5.25
CA THR A 70 17.67 -11.69 4.70
C THR A 70 16.64 -12.73 4.24
N ALA A 71 15.36 -12.48 4.52
CA ALA A 71 14.24 -13.33 4.12
C ALA A 71 12.98 -12.47 3.95
N ILE A 72 12.02 -12.99 3.21
CA ILE A 72 10.68 -12.38 3.07
C ILE A 72 9.89 -12.69 4.34
N ILE A 73 9.27 -11.66 4.93
CA ILE A 73 8.30 -11.84 6.01
C ILE A 73 6.93 -11.99 5.36
N VAL A 74 6.24 -13.08 5.64
CA VAL A 74 4.95 -13.44 5.05
C VAL A 74 3.89 -13.57 6.14
N GLY A 75 2.74 -12.93 5.92
CA GLY A 75 1.57 -12.93 6.80
C GLY A 75 1.62 -11.86 7.88
N TRP A 76 0.40 -11.39 8.24
CA TRP A 76 0.25 -10.28 9.17
C TRP A 76 0.85 -10.56 10.55
N GLU A 77 0.65 -11.75 11.13
CA GLU A 77 1.15 -12.08 12.47
C GLU A 77 2.69 -12.01 12.55
N ALA A 78 3.39 -12.51 11.53
CA ALA A 78 4.84 -12.41 11.45
C ALA A 78 5.29 -10.96 11.29
N GLN A 79 4.56 -10.18 10.50
CA GLN A 79 4.84 -8.79 10.23
C GLN A 79 4.59 -7.89 11.46
N LYS A 80 3.51 -8.13 12.20
CA LYS A 80 3.23 -7.45 13.48
C LYS A 80 4.37 -7.64 14.47
N LYS A 81 4.82 -8.89 14.65
CA LYS A 81 5.98 -9.20 15.48
C LYS A 81 7.25 -8.48 15.00
N TYR A 82 7.47 -8.41 13.68
CA TYR A 82 8.60 -7.69 13.12
C TYR A 82 8.54 -6.20 13.46
N TRP A 83 7.39 -5.51 13.32
CA TRP A 83 7.27 -4.08 13.61
C TRP A 83 7.53 -3.76 15.07
N THR A 84 7.06 -4.61 16.00
CA THR A 84 7.35 -4.50 17.44
C THR A 84 8.86 -4.50 17.71
N GLU A 85 9.59 -5.44 17.09
CA GLU A 85 11.05 -5.53 17.28
C GLU A 85 11.81 -4.44 16.52
N PHE A 86 11.37 -4.13 15.30
CA PHE A 86 11.99 -3.14 14.43
C PHE A 86 12.02 -1.75 15.06
N ASN A 87 10.98 -1.38 15.79
CA ASN A 87 10.86 -0.05 16.40
C ASN A 87 11.72 0.15 17.64
N LYS A 88 12.14 -0.92 18.31
CA LYS A 88 12.86 -0.84 19.60
C LYS A 88 14.11 0.04 19.61
N PRO A 89 14.99 0.01 18.60
CA PRO A 89 16.24 0.79 18.63
C PRO A 89 16.05 2.27 18.27
N PHE A 90 14.89 2.67 17.73
CA PHE A 90 14.67 4.04 17.30
C PHE A 90 14.17 4.94 18.43
N SER A 91 14.61 6.20 18.44
CA SER A 91 14.04 7.28 19.24
C SER A 91 13.08 8.13 18.42
N GLN A 92 13.39 8.36 17.14
CA GLN A 92 12.58 9.14 16.21
C GLN A 92 12.86 8.73 14.76
N ARG A 93 11.88 8.91 13.88
CA ARG A 93 12.05 8.77 12.42
C ARG A 93 11.33 9.90 11.69
N THR A 94 11.94 10.33 10.57
CA THR A 94 11.31 11.21 9.58
C THR A 94 11.51 10.54 8.23
N VAL A 95 10.52 9.76 7.77
CA VAL A 95 10.57 9.06 6.49
C VAL A 95 9.38 9.51 5.66
N ALA A 96 9.63 9.92 4.44
CA ALA A 96 8.61 10.29 3.47
C ALA A 96 8.88 9.62 2.13
N LEU A 97 7.82 9.41 1.38
CA LEU A 97 7.91 8.98 -0.01
C LEU A 97 8.04 10.22 -0.91
N VAL A 98 9.03 10.20 -1.79
CA VAL A 98 9.25 11.20 -2.84
C VAL A 98 9.33 10.53 -4.20
N ASP A 99 9.07 11.29 -5.27
CA ASP A 99 9.11 10.82 -6.66
C ASP A 99 8.21 9.58 -6.90
N ALA A 100 7.01 9.60 -6.32
CA ALA A 100 6.08 8.48 -6.37
C ALA A 100 5.38 8.34 -7.73
N HIS A 101 5.43 7.13 -8.28
CA HIS A 101 4.70 6.71 -9.48
C HIS A 101 3.64 5.69 -9.09
N VAL A 102 2.37 6.06 -9.21
CA VAL A 102 1.22 5.23 -8.84
C VAL A 102 0.55 4.65 -10.08
N ARG A 103 0.19 3.37 -10.04
CA ARG A 103 -0.65 2.69 -11.03
C ARG A 103 -1.75 1.90 -10.34
N VAL A 104 -2.98 2.01 -10.85
CA VAL A 104 -4.15 1.28 -10.35
C VAL A 104 -4.70 0.38 -11.45
N VAL A 105 -5.01 -0.86 -11.11
CA VAL A 105 -5.66 -1.85 -11.99
C VAL A 105 -6.70 -2.64 -11.20
N GLY A 106 -7.97 -2.31 -11.37
CA GLY A 106 -9.06 -2.89 -10.59
C GLY A 106 -8.89 -2.61 -9.09
N ASN A 107 -8.87 -3.66 -8.29
CA ASN A 107 -8.68 -3.57 -6.83
C ASN A 107 -7.22 -3.67 -6.39
N LEU A 108 -6.26 -3.66 -7.32
CA LEU A 108 -4.84 -3.67 -7.04
C LEU A 108 -4.19 -2.37 -7.50
N ALA A 109 -3.21 -1.93 -6.73
CA ALA A 109 -2.37 -0.80 -7.10
C ALA A 109 -0.93 -1.06 -6.67
N TRP A 110 0.01 -0.44 -7.38
CA TRP A 110 1.38 -0.36 -6.93
C TRP A 110 1.87 1.08 -7.01
N GLU A 111 2.83 1.36 -6.16
CA GLU A 111 3.51 2.64 -6.06
C GLU A 111 5.01 2.38 -5.99
N ILE A 112 5.76 3.05 -6.83
CA ILE A 112 7.22 2.99 -6.84
C ILE A 112 7.74 4.40 -6.61
N GLY A 113 8.73 4.54 -5.72
CA GLY A 113 9.30 5.83 -5.39
C GLY A 113 10.60 5.72 -4.61
N THR A 114 10.95 6.80 -3.96
CA THR A 114 12.11 6.87 -3.06
C THR A 114 11.64 7.16 -1.64
N GLU A 115 12.04 6.34 -0.69
CA GLU A 115 11.98 6.69 0.73
C GLU A 115 13.17 7.58 1.08
N SER A 116 12.86 8.75 1.62
CA SER A 116 13.88 9.73 2.03
C SER A 116 13.61 10.23 3.44
N GLY A 117 14.68 10.35 4.23
CA GLY A 117 14.56 10.86 5.59
C GLY A 117 15.73 10.50 6.50
N LEU A 118 15.46 10.55 7.79
CA LEU A 118 16.42 10.24 8.85
C LEU A 118 15.78 9.33 9.90
N ALA A 119 16.59 8.45 10.46
CA ALA A 119 16.24 7.64 11.62
C ALA A 119 17.22 7.92 12.75
N GLN A 120 16.73 8.44 13.86
CA GLN A 120 17.51 8.65 15.07
C GLN A 120 17.40 7.39 15.95
N MET A 121 18.54 6.95 16.44
CA MET A 121 18.67 5.79 17.27
C MET A 121 18.72 6.19 18.75
N LYS A 122 18.33 5.29 19.64
CA LYS A 122 18.41 5.51 21.10
C LYS A 122 19.86 5.65 21.62
N ASP A 123 20.84 5.16 20.89
CA ASP A 123 22.26 5.31 21.17
C ASP A 123 22.83 6.68 20.73
N GLY A 124 21.97 7.58 20.20
CA GLY A 124 22.35 8.90 19.71
C GLY A 124 22.81 8.93 18.25
N SER A 125 23.02 7.80 17.62
CA SER A 125 23.41 7.76 16.20
C SER A 125 22.24 8.11 15.28
N THR A 126 22.56 8.62 14.07
CA THR A 126 21.57 8.94 13.04
C THR A 126 21.89 8.16 11.78
N ARG A 127 20.84 7.63 11.14
CA ARG A 127 20.95 6.90 9.87
C ARG A 127 20.14 7.62 8.79
N LYS A 128 20.75 7.81 7.63
CA LYS A 128 20.05 8.31 6.44
C LYS A 128 19.16 7.20 5.87
N VAL A 129 17.94 7.57 5.51
CA VAL A 129 17.03 6.77 4.69
C VAL A 129 17.09 7.35 3.28
N ASP A 130 17.47 6.54 2.29
CA ASP A 130 17.51 6.89 0.88
C ASP A 130 17.45 5.60 0.06
N TRP A 131 16.22 5.10 -0.11
CA TRP A 131 15.95 3.75 -0.64
C TRP A 131 14.95 3.81 -1.78
N ILE A 132 15.07 2.89 -2.74
CA ILE A 132 14.02 2.63 -3.70
C ILE A 132 12.98 1.74 -3.03
N VAL A 133 11.71 2.08 -3.17
CA VAL A 133 10.60 1.34 -2.57
C VAL A 133 9.57 0.95 -3.62
N THR A 134 8.98 -0.22 -3.43
CA THR A 134 7.75 -0.64 -4.10
C THR A 134 6.73 -1.00 -3.03
N ASN A 135 5.60 -0.31 -3.04
CA ASN A 135 4.42 -0.64 -2.25
C ASN A 135 3.34 -1.22 -3.15
N VAL A 136 2.65 -2.25 -2.70
CA VAL A 136 1.45 -2.79 -3.33
C VAL A 136 0.28 -2.62 -2.38
N TYR A 137 -0.83 -2.15 -2.94
CA TYR A 137 -2.08 -1.93 -2.21
C TYR A 137 -3.19 -2.78 -2.82
N GLU A 138 -4.10 -3.21 -1.96
CA GLU A 138 -5.32 -3.89 -2.35
C GLU A 138 -6.53 -3.16 -1.77
N LYS A 139 -7.59 -3.03 -2.57
CA LYS A 139 -8.85 -2.44 -2.13
C LYS A 139 -9.73 -3.52 -1.52
N ILE A 140 -9.78 -3.55 -0.19
CA ILE A 140 -10.52 -4.51 0.63
C ILE A 140 -11.65 -3.74 1.33
N ASP A 141 -12.89 -4.17 1.13
CA ASP A 141 -14.10 -3.53 1.71
C ASP A 141 -14.15 -2.02 1.47
N GLY A 142 -13.77 -1.60 0.24
CA GLY A 142 -13.76 -0.20 -0.18
C GLY A 142 -12.56 0.62 0.32
N ARG A 143 -11.63 0.06 1.07
CA ARG A 143 -10.44 0.72 1.62
C ARG A 143 -9.17 0.20 0.95
N TRP A 144 -8.29 1.10 0.56
CA TRP A 144 -6.95 0.74 0.10
C TRP A 144 -6.05 0.45 1.29
N LEU A 145 -5.49 -0.76 1.34
CA LEU A 145 -4.60 -1.22 2.41
C LEU A 145 -3.30 -1.75 1.79
N THR A 146 -2.19 -1.56 2.49
CA THR A 146 -0.90 -2.12 2.07
C THR A 146 -0.92 -3.63 2.16
N VAL A 147 -0.51 -4.33 1.09
CA VAL A 147 -0.38 -5.79 1.05
C VAL A 147 1.06 -6.25 0.80
N SER A 148 1.89 -5.37 0.25
CA SER A 148 3.32 -5.64 0.10
C SER A 148 4.14 -4.37 0.21
N HIS A 149 5.30 -4.47 0.85
CA HIS A 149 6.30 -3.42 0.93
C HIS A 149 7.68 -4.03 0.71
N HIS A 150 8.40 -3.49 -0.26
CA HIS A 150 9.75 -3.93 -0.60
C HIS A 150 10.67 -2.74 -0.76
N VAL A 151 11.74 -2.73 0.00
CA VAL A 151 12.74 -1.65 0.02
C VAL A 151 14.10 -2.18 -0.42
N GLN A 152 14.76 -1.42 -1.27
CA GLN A 152 16.12 -1.66 -1.72
C GLN A 152 16.98 -0.43 -1.45
N PRO A 153 18.09 -0.55 -0.71
CA PRO A 153 19.07 0.53 -0.58
C PRO A 153 19.60 0.93 -1.97
N LYS A 154 19.73 2.24 -2.21
CA LYS A 154 20.42 2.72 -3.41
C LYS A 154 21.90 2.35 -3.35
N PRO A 155 22.52 1.93 -4.45
CA PRO A 155 23.98 1.78 -4.51
C PRO A 155 24.67 3.09 -4.12
N GLN A 156 25.72 2.99 -3.34
CA GLN A 156 26.60 4.13 -3.00
C GLN A 156 27.60 4.34 -4.11
#